data_795f79b8fcd05abd97d3be0cf26bfe13
#
_entry.id   795f79b8fcd05abd97d3be0cf26bfe13
#
_cell.length_a   1.000
_cell.length_b   1.000
_cell.length_c   1.000
_cell.angle_alpha   90.00
_cell.angle_beta   90.00
_cell.angle_gamma   90.00
#
_symmetry.space_group_name_H-M   'P 1'
#
loop_
_entity.id
_entity.type
_entity.pdbx_description
1 polymer ?
#
loop_
_entity_poly.entity_id
_entity_poly.type
_entity_poly.pdbx_seq_one_letter_code
_entity_poly.pdbx_strand_id
1 'polypeptide(L)'
;IDGNGDLHTVTAKAMDMTYRHCGLPEDWIFTSAILRGRPGDPAEITKRMDEIHEARAVSQPIKSRTGGSTFANPLPDRAWEVIDAAGCRGLTIGGAQMSPQHCNFMINLGNATAFDLEELGETVRERVKKHCGVDLRWEIRRIGDRLGHSIIGKDA
;
A
#
# COMPACT_ATOMS: atom_id res chain seq x y z
N ILE A 1 -18.45 -0.52 -13.91
CA ILE A 1 -18.84 0.63 -14.78
C ILE A 1 -17.58 1.05 -15.51
N ASP A 2 -17.65 1.20 -16.81
CA ASP A 2 -16.56 1.72 -17.65
C ASP A 2 -16.55 3.26 -17.72
N GLY A 3 -15.58 3.84 -18.44
CA GLY A 3 -15.45 5.29 -18.63
C GLY A 3 -16.62 5.96 -19.40
N ASN A 4 -17.48 5.19 -20.07
CA ASN A 4 -18.68 5.68 -20.73
C ASN A 4 -19.93 5.63 -19.83
N GLY A 5 -19.82 4.98 -18.66
CA GLY A 5 -20.92 4.76 -17.74
C GLY A 5 -21.70 3.46 -17.97
N ASP A 6 -21.22 2.58 -18.85
CA ASP A 6 -21.86 1.31 -19.12
C ASP A 6 -21.55 0.26 -18.05
N LEU A 7 -22.57 -0.51 -17.65
CA LEU A 7 -22.45 -1.59 -16.66
C LEU A 7 -21.98 -2.88 -17.30
N HIS A 8 -20.94 -3.47 -16.75
CA HIS A 8 -20.39 -4.76 -17.17
C HIS A 8 -20.38 -5.75 -16.01
N THR A 9 -20.67 -7.02 -16.30
CA THR A 9 -20.44 -8.13 -15.37
C THR A 9 -19.32 -8.98 -15.92
N VAL A 10 -18.21 -9.07 -15.17
CA VAL A 10 -17.01 -9.80 -15.59
C VAL A 10 -16.71 -10.95 -14.63
N THR A 11 -16.17 -12.03 -15.16
CA THR A 11 -15.72 -13.17 -14.34
C THR A 11 -14.33 -12.90 -13.76
N ALA A 12 -13.99 -13.55 -12.65
CA ALA A 12 -12.63 -13.48 -12.08
C ALA A 12 -11.55 -13.87 -13.11
N LYS A 13 -11.85 -14.81 -14.02
CA LYS A 13 -10.93 -15.20 -15.09
C LYS A 13 -10.68 -14.08 -16.10
N ALA A 14 -11.73 -13.34 -16.45
CA ALA A 14 -11.63 -12.23 -17.42
C ALA A 14 -10.88 -11.02 -16.83
N MET A 15 -10.78 -10.93 -15.51
CA MET A 15 -10.04 -9.87 -14.83
C MET A 15 -8.52 -10.06 -14.90
N ASP A 16 -8.03 -11.25 -15.27
CA ASP A 16 -6.60 -11.58 -15.39
C ASP A 16 -5.75 -11.03 -14.23
N MET A 17 -6.19 -11.32 -13.00
CA MET A 17 -5.57 -10.77 -11.78
C MET A 17 -4.22 -11.42 -11.49
N THR A 18 -3.22 -10.58 -11.30
CA THR A 18 -1.90 -10.97 -10.77
C THR A 18 -1.54 -10.11 -9.56
N TYR A 19 -0.32 -10.23 -9.03
CA TYR A 19 0.11 -9.42 -7.88
C TYR A 19 0.04 -7.91 -8.21
N ARG A 20 -0.86 -7.21 -7.52
CA ARG A 20 -1.08 -5.75 -7.68
C ARG A 20 -1.47 -5.33 -9.10
N HIS A 21 -2.09 -6.23 -9.86
CA HIS A 21 -2.54 -5.96 -11.22
C HIS A 21 -3.89 -6.59 -11.50
N CYS A 22 -4.72 -5.89 -12.28
CA CYS A 22 -5.96 -6.34 -12.88
C CYS A 22 -5.91 -6.03 -14.37
N GLY A 23 -6.20 -7.02 -15.21
CA GLY A 23 -6.15 -6.86 -16.68
C GLY A 23 -7.30 -6.05 -17.30
N LEU A 24 -8.21 -5.51 -16.47
CA LEU A 24 -9.26 -4.60 -16.96
C LEU A 24 -8.71 -3.18 -17.12
N PRO A 25 -9.35 -2.34 -17.98
CA PRO A 25 -8.97 -0.95 -18.15
C PRO A 25 -8.95 -0.17 -16.82
N GLU A 26 -8.02 0.76 -16.66
CA GLU A 26 -7.80 1.48 -15.41
C GLU A 26 -8.93 2.47 -15.08
N ASP A 27 -9.70 2.90 -16.06
CA ASP A 27 -10.85 3.79 -15.93
C ASP A 27 -12.13 3.09 -15.44
N TRP A 28 -12.07 1.76 -15.26
CA TRP A 28 -13.21 1.00 -14.76
C TRP A 28 -13.37 1.14 -13.24
N ILE A 29 -14.62 1.29 -12.80
CA ILE A 29 -14.98 1.38 -11.38
C ILE A 29 -15.77 0.13 -10.98
N PHE A 30 -15.24 -0.63 -10.01
CA PHE A 30 -15.93 -1.77 -9.43
C PHE A 30 -16.99 -1.31 -8.46
N THR A 31 -18.27 -1.67 -8.72
CA THR A 31 -19.42 -1.26 -7.89
C THR A 31 -19.93 -2.37 -7.00
N SER A 32 -19.73 -3.63 -7.40
CA SER A 32 -20.17 -4.80 -6.62
C SER A 32 -19.34 -6.04 -6.95
N ALA A 33 -19.36 -7.01 -6.05
CA ALA A 33 -18.74 -8.32 -6.27
C ALA A 33 -19.61 -9.43 -5.67
N ILE A 34 -19.71 -10.56 -6.37
CA ILE A 34 -20.32 -11.78 -5.87
C ILE A 34 -19.20 -12.70 -5.39
N LEU A 35 -19.17 -12.96 -4.09
CA LEU A 35 -18.18 -13.83 -3.47
C LEU A 35 -18.81 -15.19 -3.15
N ARG A 36 -18.06 -16.27 -3.39
CA ARG A 36 -18.46 -17.63 -3.02
C ARG A 36 -17.65 -18.07 -1.80
N GLY A 37 -18.34 -18.32 -0.69
CA GLY A 37 -17.77 -18.95 0.51
C GLY A 37 -18.00 -20.46 0.51
N ARG A 38 -17.40 -21.11 1.49
CA ARG A 38 -17.69 -22.50 1.87
C ARG A 38 -18.36 -22.50 3.25
N PRO A 39 -19.38 -23.31 3.48
CA PRO A 39 -19.92 -23.51 4.83
C PRO A 39 -18.81 -24.01 5.77
N GLY A 40 -18.82 -23.55 7.00
CA GLY A 40 -17.86 -23.95 8.03
C GLY A 40 -18.44 -23.74 9.42
N ASP A 41 -17.77 -24.28 10.44
CA ASP A 41 -18.14 -24.09 11.84
C ASP A 41 -17.86 -22.62 12.26
N PRO A 42 -18.87 -21.90 12.80
CA PRO A 42 -18.70 -20.50 13.20
C PRO A 42 -17.61 -20.31 14.25
N ALA A 43 -17.44 -21.24 15.21
CA ALA A 43 -16.45 -21.11 16.26
C ALA A 43 -15.01 -21.24 15.69
N GLU A 44 -14.79 -22.19 14.79
CA GLU A 44 -13.51 -22.34 14.08
C GLU A 44 -13.18 -21.12 13.20
N ILE A 45 -14.20 -20.57 12.51
CA ILE A 45 -14.03 -19.37 11.69
C ILE A 45 -13.65 -18.18 12.57
N THR A 46 -14.35 -17.97 13.69
CA THR A 46 -14.06 -16.87 14.63
C THR A 46 -12.65 -16.99 15.19
N LYS A 47 -12.29 -18.19 15.67
CA LYS A 47 -10.94 -18.46 16.18
C LYS A 47 -9.86 -18.11 15.16
N ARG A 48 -10.02 -18.52 13.89
CA ARG A 48 -9.07 -18.20 12.82
C ARG A 48 -8.99 -16.70 12.51
N MET A 49 -10.12 -16.01 12.58
CA MET A 49 -10.16 -14.55 12.41
C MET A 49 -9.37 -13.84 13.52
N ASP A 50 -9.56 -14.27 14.77
CA ASP A 50 -8.85 -13.72 15.93
C ASP A 50 -7.34 -13.96 15.84
N GLU A 51 -6.91 -15.17 15.48
CA GLU A 51 -5.49 -15.50 15.23
C GLU A 51 -4.87 -14.60 14.16
N ILE A 52 -5.59 -14.33 13.05
CA ILE A 52 -5.13 -13.44 11.99
C ILE A 52 -5.05 -11.97 12.49
N HIS A 53 -6.03 -11.52 13.27
CA HIS A 53 -6.06 -10.18 13.85
C HIS A 53 -4.88 -9.98 14.81
N GLU A 54 -4.61 -10.94 15.69
CA GLU A 54 -3.47 -10.90 16.60
C GLU A 54 -2.13 -10.87 15.86
N ALA A 55 -1.94 -11.76 14.88
CA ALA A 55 -0.73 -11.78 14.05
C ALA A 55 -0.48 -10.45 13.34
N ARG A 56 -1.55 -9.81 12.83
CA ARG A 56 -1.45 -8.48 12.21
C ARG A 56 -1.15 -7.39 13.22
N ALA A 57 -1.74 -7.44 14.41
CA ALA A 57 -1.48 -6.46 15.46
C ALA A 57 -0.02 -6.49 15.94
N VAL A 58 0.59 -7.67 15.97
CA VAL A 58 2.01 -7.83 16.33
C VAL A 58 2.94 -7.34 15.22
N SER A 59 2.60 -7.61 13.95
CA SER A 59 3.48 -7.34 12.81
C SER A 59 3.29 -5.98 12.15
N GLN A 60 2.15 -5.33 12.34
CA GLN A 60 1.78 -4.09 11.62
C GLN A 60 1.24 -3.03 12.57
N PRO A 61 1.47 -1.73 12.30
CA PRO A 61 1.00 -0.62 13.15
C PRO A 61 -0.48 -0.31 12.92
N ILE A 62 -1.36 -1.32 13.07
CA ILE A 62 -2.79 -1.23 12.72
C ILE A 62 -3.58 -0.21 13.54
N LYS A 63 -3.06 0.21 14.71
CA LYS A 63 -3.65 1.24 15.56
C LYS A 63 -3.15 2.65 15.26
N SER A 64 -2.17 2.78 14.36
CA SER A 64 -1.57 4.06 13.99
C SER A 64 -2.30 4.70 12.81
N ARG A 65 -2.13 6.01 12.64
CA ARG A 65 -2.61 6.73 11.45
C ARG A 65 -1.70 6.43 10.27
N THR A 66 -2.06 5.42 9.49
CA THR A 66 -1.28 4.92 8.35
C THR A 66 -2.17 4.58 7.16
N GLY A 67 -1.67 4.73 5.95
CA GLY A 67 -2.32 4.30 4.71
C GLY A 67 -2.05 2.84 4.33
N GLY A 68 -1.39 2.06 5.20
CA GLY A 68 -0.96 0.69 4.89
C GLY A 68 0.45 0.64 4.29
N SER A 69 0.71 -0.37 3.46
CA SER A 69 2.00 -0.50 2.76
C SER A 69 2.26 0.70 1.86
N THR A 70 3.42 1.33 2.05
CA THR A 70 3.81 2.52 1.28
C THR A 70 4.29 2.16 -0.11
N PHE A 71 5.08 1.10 -0.22
CA PHE A 71 5.68 0.64 -1.47
C PHE A 71 5.29 -0.80 -1.79
N ALA A 72 5.11 -1.09 -3.08
CA ALA A 72 4.95 -2.46 -3.57
C ALA A 72 6.26 -3.24 -3.39
N ASN A 73 6.15 -4.57 -3.17
CA ASN A 73 7.32 -5.41 -3.07
C ASN A 73 8.10 -5.43 -4.39
N PRO A 74 9.40 -5.11 -4.38
CA PRO A 74 10.28 -5.21 -5.57
C PRO A 74 10.71 -6.67 -5.74
N LEU A 75 9.86 -7.50 -6.32
CA LEU A 75 10.12 -8.94 -6.44
C LEU A 75 11.53 -9.25 -7.02
N PRO A 76 12.25 -10.25 -6.48
CA PRO A 76 11.78 -11.24 -5.46
C PRO A 76 11.80 -10.72 -4.01
N ASP A 77 12.40 -9.54 -3.75
CA ASP A 77 12.59 -8.97 -2.43
C ASP A 77 11.28 -8.43 -1.84
N ARG A 78 11.30 -8.17 -0.54
CA ARG A 78 10.22 -7.50 0.16
C ARG A 78 10.59 -6.06 0.46
N ALA A 79 9.68 -5.12 0.21
CA ALA A 79 9.93 -3.69 0.40
C ALA A 79 10.44 -3.38 1.81
N TRP A 80 9.85 -3.99 2.86
CA TRP A 80 10.27 -3.73 4.23
C TRP A 80 11.72 -4.16 4.51
N GLU A 81 12.23 -5.21 3.85
CA GLU A 81 13.61 -5.70 4.03
C GLU A 81 14.62 -4.72 3.45
N VAL A 82 14.40 -4.26 2.23
CA VAL A 82 15.30 -3.30 1.58
C VAL A 82 15.25 -1.92 2.22
N ILE A 83 14.07 -1.52 2.75
CA ILE A 83 13.91 -0.26 3.49
C ILE A 83 14.64 -0.31 4.83
N ASP A 84 14.54 -1.43 5.55
CA ASP A 84 15.22 -1.65 6.81
C ASP A 84 16.75 -1.67 6.61
N ALA A 85 17.23 -2.43 5.63
CA ALA A 85 18.64 -2.51 5.26
C ALA A 85 19.24 -1.14 4.86
N ALA A 86 18.42 -0.27 4.25
CA ALA A 86 18.82 1.10 3.92
C ALA A 86 18.79 2.08 5.13
N GLY A 87 18.54 1.57 6.35
CA GLY A 87 18.53 2.37 7.58
C GLY A 87 17.37 3.35 7.68
N CYS A 88 16.22 3.01 7.09
CA CYS A 88 15.05 3.89 7.06
C CYS A 88 14.02 3.57 8.17
N ARG A 89 14.22 2.52 8.98
CA ARG A 89 13.34 2.21 10.11
C ARG A 89 13.31 3.36 11.11
N GLY A 90 12.12 3.87 11.44
CA GLY A 90 11.94 4.99 12.34
C GLY A 90 12.37 6.35 11.79
N LEU A 91 12.80 6.44 10.52
CA LEU A 91 13.14 7.72 9.88
C LEU A 91 11.95 8.67 9.95
N THR A 92 12.21 9.91 10.36
CA THR A 92 11.18 10.93 10.55
C THR A 92 11.50 12.17 9.73
N ILE A 93 10.48 12.72 9.05
CA ILE A 93 10.54 14.01 8.36
C ILE A 93 9.27 14.79 8.74
N GLY A 94 9.44 15.99 9.33
CA GLY A 94 8.33 16.74 9.86
C GLY A 94 7.49 15.91 10.83
N GLY A 95 6.18 15.80 10.56
CA GLY A 95 5.25 14.97 11.33
C GLY A 95 5.08 13.53 10.81
N ALA A 96 5.84 13.11 9.79
CA ALA A 96 5.76 11.79 9.18
C ALA A 96 6.92 10.88 9.65
N GLN A 97 6.63 9.60 9.88
CA GLN A 97 7.61 8.62 10.33
C GLN A 97 7.45 7.28 9.60
N MET A 98 8.57 6.67 9.17
CA MET A 98 8.58 5.25 8.83
C MET A 98 8.41 4.43 10.12
N SER A 99 7.42 3.54 10.13
CA SER A 99 7.09 2.77 11.35
C SER A 99 8.29 1.98 11.87
N PRO A 100 8.61 2.10 13.17
CA PRO A 100 9.61 1.25 13.79
C PRO A 100 9.17 -0.22 13.90
N GLN A 101 7.84 -0.49 13.89
CA GLN A 101 7.29 -1.84 13.93
C GLN A 101 7.36 -2.53 12.57
N HIS A 102 6.99 -1.82 11.50
CA HIS A 102 7.02 -2.34 10.12
C HIS A 102 7.42 -1.23 9.15
N CYS A 103 8.67 -1.21 8.72
CA CYS A 103 9.26 -0.07 8.02
C CYS A 103 8.76 0.17 6.58
N ASN A 104 7.81 -0.61 6.06
CA ASN A 104 7.06 -0.27 4.85
C ASN A 104 5.72 0.44 5.12
N PHE A 105 5.51 0.91 6.35
CA PHE A 105 4.34 1.71 6.74
C PHE A 105 4.77 3.11 7.16
N MET A 106 4.21 4.13 6.53
CA MET A 106 4.33 5.51 7.00
C MET A 106 3.25 5.81 8.03
N ILE A 107 3.63 6.50 9.09
CA ILE A 107 2.76 6.92 10.18
C ILE A 107 2.68 8.44 10.19
N ASN A 108 1.47 8.99 10.27
CA ASN A 108 1.25 10.37 10.64
C ASN A 108 1.26 10.47 12.17
N LEU A 109 2.26 11.14 12.74
CA LEU A 109 2.42 11.32 14.19
C LEU A 109 1.36 12.26 14.81
N GLY A 110 0.49 12.85 13.98
CA GLY A 110 -0.64 13.67 14.40
C GLY A 110 -0.66 15.05 13.72
N ASN A 111 0.46 15.50 13.21
CA ASN A 111 0.66 16.80 12.58
C ASN A 111 1.40 16.75 11.25
N ALA A 112 1.53 15.55 10.64
CA ALA A 112 2.16 15.43 9.33
C ALA A 112 1.35 16.13 8.26
N THR A 113 2.03 16.91 7.43
CA THR A 113 1.49 17.43 6.18
C THR A 113 1.61 16.36 5.07
N ALA A 114 0.86 16.51 3.98
CA ALA A 114 1.04 15.66 2.80
C ALA A 114 2.47 15.76 2.25
N PHE A 115 3.07 16.96 2.34
CA PHE A 115 4.45 17.21 1.97
C PHE A 115 5.44 16.37 2.79
N ASP A 116 5.27 16.31 4.12
CA ASP A 116 6.15 15.51 5.00
C ASP A 116 6.10 14.02 4.60
N LEU A 117 4.89 13.52 4.29
CA LEU A 117 4.71 12.12 3.87
C LEU A 117 5.35 11.84 2.52
N GLU A 118 5.21 12.74 1.54
CA GLU A 118 5.86 12.59 0.24
C GLU A 118 7.38 12.68 0.34
N GLU A 119 7.88 13.68 1.06
CA GLU A 119 9.32 13.88 1.26
C GLU A 119 9.97 12.68 1.97
N LEU A 120 9.27 12.14 2.97
CA LEU A 120 9.71 10.92 3.65
C LEU A 120 9.78 9.75 2.68
N GLY A 121 8.75 9.56 1.86
CA GLY A 121 8.71 8.46 0.89
C GLY A 121 9.78 8.59 -0.19
N GLU A 122 10.01 9.78 -0.76
CA GLU A 122 11.07 10.01 -1.74
C GLU A 122 12.47 9.83 -1.11
N THR A 123 12.68 10.31 0.12
CA THR A 123 13.93 10.08 0.85
C THR A 123 14.20 8.58 1.06
N VAL A 124 13.16 7.79 1.37
CA VAL A 124 13.29 6.33 1.47
C VAL A 124 13.67 5.71 0.14
N ARG A 125 13.02 6.11 -0.95
CA ARG A 125 13.32 5.63 -2.31
C ARG A 125 14.77 5.91 -2.70
N GLU A 126 15.25 7.12 -2.47
CA GLU A 126 16.63 7.51 -2.75
C GLU A 126 17.65 6.70 -1.95
N ARG A 127 17.39 6.51 -0.63
CA ARG A 127 18.27 5.72 0.24
C ARG A 127 18.33 4.27 -0.18
N VAL A 128 17.19 3.65 -0.47
CA VAL A 128 17.11 2.26 -0.95
C VAL A 128 17.83 2.11 -2.28
N LYS A 129 17.58 3.00 -3.23
CA LYS A 129 18.27 3.00 -4.53
C LYS A 129 19.79 3.12 -4.37
N LYS A 130 20.26 4.02 -3.52
CA LYS A 130 21.68 4.19 -3.23
C LYS A 130 22.28 2.96 -2.53
N HIS A 131 21.54 2.31 -1.63
CA HIS A 131 22.01 1.18 -0.83
C HIS A 131 22.12 -0.11 -1.65
N CYS A 132 21.09 -0.45 -2.44
CA CYS A 132 20.99 -1.75 -3.12
C CYS A 132 20.56 -1.67 -4.60
N GLY A 133 20.41 -0.48 -5.17
CA GLY A 133 20.02 -0.30 -6.58
C GLY A 133 18.54 -0.52 -6.90
N VAL A 134 17.72 -0.82 -5.90
CA VAL A 134 16.29 -1.09 -6.08
C VAL A 134 15.50 0.22 -6.20
N ASP A 135 14.71 0.33 -7.26
CA ASP A 135 13.73 1.40 -7.43
C ASP A 135 12.38 0.98 -6.81
N LEU A 136 12.04 1.53 -5.64
CA LEU A 136 10.76 1.28 -4.99
C LEU A 136 9.63 1.98 -5.74
N ARG A 137 8.55 1.23 -6.03
CA ARG A 137 7.34 1.75 -6.63
C ARG A 137 6.31 2.04 -5.53
N TRP A 138 5.71 3.24 -5.56
CA TRP A 138 4.63 3.60 -4.66
C TRP A 138 3.43 2.63 -4.80
N GLU A 139 2.89 2.17 -3.67
CA GLU A 139 1.61 1.46 -3.60
C GLU A 139 0.48 2.43 -3.19
N ILE A 140 0.82 3.42 -2.36
CA ILE A 140 -0.09 4.52 -2.01
C ILE A 140 -0.25 5.44 -3.22
N ARG A 141 -1.51 5.75 -3.58
CA ARG A 141 -1.81 6.74 -4.61
C ARG A 141 -1.74 8.15 -4.03
N ARG A 142 -1.06 9.03 -4.71
CA ARG A 142 -0.96 10.45 -4.38
C ARG A 142 -1.94 11.21 -5.28
N ILE A 143 -2.82 12.03 -4.68
CA ILE A 143 -3.86 12.77 -5.39
C ILE A 143 -3.76 14.25 -5.00
N GLY A 144 -3.81 15.14 -5.97
CA GLY A 144 -3.73 16.59 -5.82
C GLY A 144 -2.41 17.16 -6.31
N ASP A 145 -2.34 18.48 -6.31
CA ASP A 145 -1.17 19.20 -6.77
C ASP A 145 -0.35 19.72 -5.58
N ARG A 146 0.96 19.63 -5.70
CA ARG A 146 1.87 20.34 -4.81
C ARG A 146 1.76 21.82 -5.12
N LEU A 147 1.60 22.68 -4.12
CA LEU A 147 1.61 24.13 -4.32
C LEU A 147 2.88 24.53 -5.09
N GLY A 148 2.71 24.89 -6.36
CA GLY A 148 3.80 25.28 -7.26
C GLY A 148 4.37 24.20 -8.19
N HIS A 149 3.95 22.94 -8.08
CA HIS A 149 4.35 21.85 -9.00
C HIS A 149 3.21 20.85 -9.15
N SER A 150 2.74 20.66 -10.39
CA SER A 150 1.75 19.61 -10.71
C SER A 150 2.38 18.23 -10.54
N ILE A 151 1.88 17.44 -9.57
CA ILE A 151 2.25 16.03 -9.37
C ILE A 151 1.13 15.19 -9.97
N ILE A 152 0.90 15.30 -11.27
CA ILE A 152 0.16 14.26 -12.00
C ILE A 152 1.19 13.19 -12.28
N GLY A 153 0.99 12.02 -11.65
CA GLY A 153 1.93 10.91 -11.68
C GLY A 153 2.42 10.57 -13.09
N LYS A 154 3.71 10.68 -13.27
CA LYS A 154 4.43 10.11 -14.41
C LYS A 154 4.89 8.69 -14.10
N ASP A 155 4.16 7.93 -13.28
CA ASP A 155 4.47 6.54 -12.98
C ASP A 155 3.18 5.72 -13.00
N ALA A 156 2.60 5.57 -14.20
CA ALA A 156 1.66 4.51 -14.55
C ALA A 156 2.40 3.42 -15.30
#